data_e0b0b101e4a2004bfc02199c992a8d3c
#
_entry.id   e0b0b101e4a2004bfc02199c992a8d3c
#
_cell.length_a   1.000
_cell.length_b   1.000
_cell.length_c   1.000
_cell.angle_alpha   90.00
_cell.angle_beta   90.00
_cell.angle_gamma   90.00
#
_symmetry.space_group_name_H-M   'P 1'
#
loop_
_entity.id
_entity.type
_entity.pdbx_description
1 polymer ?
#
loop_
_entity_poly.entity_id
_entity_poly.type
_entity_poly.pdbx_seq_one_letter_code
_entity_poly.pdbx_strand_id
1 'polypeptide(L)'
;MPILPALAFSLATLSHPAAGAGECVVFAPLNGAEIVIGGDECSRRTLPASTFKIPHALVALQTRVVTGKTVIPWDGTKRDYAAWNRDQTLDSAIKTSAVWVFQQFAAAIGRARELEYLRAFHYGSATFERDVTSFWLNGDLQITPLEEVAFLRRMFSYDLPVDRAHIDTVKAALAMPRGKIVNAAGVHDFALRWPADTIARVKTGNGTVDGERVSWLVGGLETGGRQYVFASRARSATPTLATTAGADLALRMLNAIGPAAP
;
A
#
# COMPACT_ATOMS: atom_id res chain seq x y z
N MET A 1 50.62 -33.74 0.73
CA MET A 1 49.30 -33.17 0.39
C MET A 1 48.88 -32.31 1.59
N PRO A 2 48.80 -30.98 1.50
CA PRO A 2 48.30 -30.14 2.58
C PRO A 2 46.77 -30.09 2.53
N ILE A 3 46.17 -30.35 3.69
CA ILE A 3 44.72 -30.27 3.92
C ILE A 3 44.39 -28.77 4.10
N LEU A 4 43.57 -28.20 3.18
CA LEU A 4 43.03 -26.86 3.29
C LEU A 4 41.92 -26.87 4.38
N PRO A 5 41.89 -25.86 5.30
CA PRO A 5 40.81 -25.75 6.26
C PRO A 5 39.53 -25.26 5.55
N ALA A 6 38.43 -25.93 5.82
CA ALA A 6 37.09 -25.50 5.39
C ALA A 6 36.74 -24.18 6.10
N LEU A 7 36.54 -23.12 5.32
CA LEU A 7 35.98 -21.86 5.81
C LEU A 7 34.49 -22.10 6.12
N ALA A 8 34.17 -22.15 7.41
CA ALA A 8 32.80 -22.13 7.88
C ALA A 8 32.23 -20.71 7.68
N PHE A 9 31.36 -20.53 6.69
CA PHE A 9 30.53 -19.35 6.56
C PHE A 9 29.51 -19.33 7.72
N SER A 10 29.72 -18.47 8.70
CA SER A 10 28.74 -18.16 9.73
C SER A 10 27.62 -17.36 9.06
N LEU A 11 26.47 -17.98 8.84
CA LEU A 11 25.23 -17.26 8.51
C LEU A 11 24.84 -16.43 9.75
N ALA A 12 25.16 -15.16 9.73
CA ALA A 12 24.62 -14.21 10.68
C ALA A 12 23.10 -14.15 10.48
N THR A 13 22.35 -14.77 11.37
CA THR A 13 20.89 -14.61 11.44
C THR A 13 20.61 -13.17 11.84
N LEU A 14 20.17 -12.35 10.87
CA LEU A 14 19.65 -11.03 11.14
C LEU A 14 18.41 -11.18 12.02
N SER A 15 18.56 -10.91 13.31
CA SER A 15 17.43 -10.90 14.25
C SER A 15 16.60 -9.64 13.99
N HIS A 16 15.47 -9.81 13.30
CA HIS A 16 14.48 -8.76 13.16
C HIS A 16 13.64 -8.66 14.44
N PRO A 17 13.15 -7.46 14.79
CA PRO A 17 12.20 -7.35 15.90
C PRO A 17 10.96 -8.18 15.62
N ALA A 18 10.46 -8.87 16.64
CA ALA A 18 9.23 -9.67 16.51
C ALA A 18 8.02 -8.76 16.29
N ALA A 19 7.08 -9.21 15.45
CA ALA A 19 5.77 -8.59 15.33
C ALA A 19 4.90 -8.93 16.54
N GLY A 20 4.05 -7.99 16.94
CA GLY A 20 3.00 -8.22 17.94
C GLY A 20 1.82 -9.02 17.38
N ALA A 21 0.89 -9.41 18.25
CA ALA A 21 -0.35 -10.05 17.84
C ALA A 21 -1.12 -9.15 16.85
N GLY A 22 -1.55 -9.72 15.71
CA GLY A 22 -2.26 -8.99 14.66
C GLY A 22 -1.38 -8.08 13.78
N GLU A 23 -0.04 -8.11 13.96
CA GLU A 23 0.91 -7.34 13.17
C GLU A 23 1.56 -8.20 12.07
N CYS A 24 1.71 -7.65 10.88
CA CYS A 24 2.48 -8.25 9.79
C CYS A 24 3.22 -7.18 8.99
N VAL A 25 4.48 -7.44 8.68
CA VAL A 25 5.25 -6.69 7.67
C VAL A 25 5.86 -7.67 6.69
N VAL A 26 5.62 -7.40 5.41
CA VAL A 26 6.31 -8.04 4.29
C VAL A 26 7.12 -6.96 3.59
N PHE A 27 8.41 -7.21 3.41
CA PHE A 27 9.35 -6.31 2.74
C PHE A 27 10.16 -7.08 1.70
N ALA A 28 10.38 -6.50 0.54
CA ALA A 28 11.14 -7.14 -0.52
C ALA A 28 11.87 -6.13 -1.41
N PRO A 29 13.11 -6.40 -1.84
CA PRO A 29 13.65 -5.78 -3.04
C PRO A 29 12.83 -6.22 -4.27
N LEU A 30 12.82 -5.43 -5.35
CA LEU A 30 12.07 -5.84 -6.55
C LEU A 30 12.52 -7.20 -7.09
N ASN A 31 13.82 -7.45 -7.05
CA ASN A 31 14.44 -8.68 -7.55
C ASN A 31 15.15 -9.42 -6.40
N GLY A 32 14.41 -9.98 -5.46
CA GLY A 32 15.00 -10.69 -4.33
C GLY A 32 14.00 -11.37 -3.43
N ALA A 33 14.52 -12.04 -2.40
CA ALA A 33 13.70 -12.74 -1.43
C ALA A 33 12.90 -11.77 -0.55
N GLU A 34 11.76 -12.22 -0.08
CA GLU A 34 10.92 -11.49 0.85
C GLU A 34 11.39 -11.71 2.30
N ILE A 35 11.33 -10.64 3.09
CA ILE A 35 11.42 -10.71 4.55
C ILE A 35 9.97 -10.64 5.07
N VAL A 36 9.55 -11.67 5.79
CA VAL A 36 8.20 -11.80 6.35
C VAL A 36 8.29 -11.78 7.87
N ILE A 37 7.66 -10.80 8.49
CA ILE A 37 7.64 -10.62 9.95
C ILE A 37 6.18 -10.60 10.40
N GLY A 38 5.75 -11.61 11.17
CA GLY A 38 4.35 -11.78 11.62
C GLY A 38 3.76 -13.16 11.34
N GLY A 39 4.55 -14.07 10.75
CA GLY A 39 4.14 -15.47 10.53
C GLY A 39 2.79 -15.58 9.80
N ASP A 40 1.87 -16.38 10.34
CA ASP A 40 0.55 -16.66 9.76
C ASP A 40 -0.32 -15.42 9.57
N GLU A 41 -0.08 -14.34 10.35
CA GLU A 41 -0.77 -13.08 10.14
C GLU A 41 -0.55 -12.54 8.73
N CYS A 42 0.62 -12.77 8.13
CA CYS A 42 0.92 -12.29 6.79
C CYS A 42 0.13 -12.99 5.69
N SER A 43 -0.43 -14.16 5.97
CA SER A 43 -1.31 -14.94 5.08
C SER A 43 -2.81 -14.73 5.35
N ARG A 44 -3.16 -13.96 6.39
CA ARG A 44 -4.56 -13.68 6.72
C ARG A 44 -5.10 -12.54 5.89
N ARG A 45 -6.19 -12.78 5.18
CA ARG A 45 -6.89 -11.75 4.39
C ARG A 45 -7.70 -10.81 5.27
N THR A 46 -7.78 -9.56 4.85
CA THR A 46 -8.68 -8.54 5.39
C THR A 46 -9.01 -7.49 4.30
N LEU A 47 -9.90 -6.55 4.61
CA LEU A 47 -10.19 -5.46 3.65
C LEU A 47 -8.91 -4.66 3.35
N PRO A 48 -8.69 -4.26 2.08
CA PRO A 48 -7.58 -3.38 1.71
C PRO A 48 -7.79 -1.95 2.20
N ALA A 49 -9.02 -1.55 2.47
CA ALA A 49 -9.37 -0.17 2.76
C ALA A 49 -8.78 0.79 1.70
N SER A 50 -8.18 1.91 2.12
CA SER A 50 -7.65 2.90 1.18
C SER A 50 -6.35 2.51 0.47
N THR A 51 -5.73 1.36 0.74
CA THR A 51 -4.62 0.87 -0.08
C THR A 51 -5.10 0.49 -1.48
N PHE A 52 -6.36 0.05 -1.60
CA PHE A 52 -7.03 -0.22 -2.88
C PHE A 52 -7.00 0.96 -3.85
N LYS A 53 -6.84 2.18 -3.38
CA LYS A 53 -6.71 3.35 -4.27
C LYS A 53 -5.52 3.26 -5.23
N ILE A 54 -4.51 2.43 -4.94
CA ILE A 54 -3.38 2.20 -5.84
C ILE A 54 -3.83 1.46 -7.11
N PRO A 55 -4.33 0.21 -7.05
CA PRO A 55 -4.84 -0.47 -8.25
C PRO A 55 -6.01 0.27 -8.88
N HIS A 56 -6.91 0.84 -8.10
CA HIS A 56 -8.07 1.57 -8.60
C HIS A 56 -7.69 2.81 -9.43
N ALA A 57 -6.66 3.56 -9.02
CA ALA A 57 -6.13 4.67 -9.82
C ALA A 57 -5.58 4.21 -11.17
N LEU A 58 -4.89 3.07 -11.21
CA LEU A 58 -4.42 2.46 -12.47
C LEU A 58 -5.60 2.11 -13.38
N VAL A 59 -6.65 1.49 -12.84
CA VAL A 59 -7.86 1.16 -13.60
C VAL A 59 -8.56 2.41 -14.11
N ALA A 60 -8.72 3.44 -13.27
CA ALA A 60 -9.36 4.70 -13.66
C ALA A 60 -8.61 5.42 -14.79
N LEU A 61 -7.28 5.41 -14.76
CA LEU A 61 -6.42 5.94 -15.83
C LEU A 61 -6.52 5.10 -17.10
N GLN A 62 -6.41 3.78 -16.99
CA GLN A 62 -6.42 2.85 -18.12
C GLN A 62 -7.78 2.83 -18.85
N THR A 63 -8.87 2.97 -18.10
CA THR A 63 -10.23 3.07 -18.64
C THR A 63 -10.61 4.48 -19.09
N ARG A 64 -9.71 5.45 -18.95
CA ARG A 64 -9.89 6.87 -19.30
C ARG A 64 -11.02 7.57 -18.54
N VAL A 65 -11.39 7.06 -17.36
CA VAL A 65 -12.31 7.74 -16.44
C VAL A 65 -11.69 9.01 -15.90
N VAL A 66 -10.36 9.00 -15.72
CA VAL A 66 -9.58 10.16 -15.28
C VAL A 66 -8.26 10.22 -16.06
N THR A 67 -7.67 11.40 -16.13
CA THR A 67 -6.30 11.62 -16.58
C THR A 67 -5.48 12.23 -15.43
N GLY A 68 -4.16 12.27 -15.56
CA GLY A 68 -3.30 12.93 -14.58
C GLY A 68 -3.56 14.45 -14.43
N LYS A 69 -4.33 15.05 -15.35
CA LYS A 69 -4.66 16.50 -15.36
C LYS A 69 -6.12 16.80 -15.03
N THR A 70 -6.96 15.78 -14.90
CA THR A 70 -8.41 15.97 -14.66
C THR A 70 -8.61 16.60 -13.29
N VAL A 71 -9.40 17.68 -13.26
CA VAL A 71 -9.96 18.25 -12.04
C VAL A 71 -11.32 17.62 -11.80
N ILE A 72 -11.51 17.07 -10.62
CA ILE A 72 -12.76 16.45 -10.15
C ILE A 72 -13.45 17.50 -9.26
N PRO A 73 -14.53 18.13 -9.73
CA PRO A 73 -15.17 19.20 -8.96
C PRO A 73 -15.80 18.64 -7.67
N TRP A 74 -15.68 19.41 -6.60
CA TRP A 74 -16.37 19.10 -5.36
C TRP A 74 -17.88 19.25 -5.52
N ASP A 75 -18.61 18.27 -5.03
CA ASP A 75 -20.07 18.22 -5.13
C ASP A 75 -20.80 19.11 -4.09
N GLY A 76 -20.06 19.92 -3.31
CA GLY A 76 -20.62 20.79 -2.26
C GLY A 76 -20.97 20.03 -0.95
N THR A 77 -20.89 18.70 -0.93
CA THR A 77 -21.21 17.91 0.27
C THR A 77 -20.09 18.04 1.30
N LYS A 78 -20.41 18.58 2.48
CA LYS A 78 -19.46 18.69 3.59
C LYS A 78 -19.18 17.31 4.20
N ARG A 79 -17.90 16.93 4.24
CA ARG A 79 -17.40 15.68 4.82
C ARG A 79 -16.47 15.97 5.99
N ASP A 80 -16.19 14.95 6.81
CA ASP A 80 -15.43 15.09 8.07
C ASP A 80 -14.01 15.65 7.90
N TYR A 81 -13.36 15.34 6.78
CA TYR A 81 -12.01 15.82 6.51
C TYR A 81 -12.04 17.08 5.64
N ALA A 82 -11.51 18.19 6.15
CA ALA A 82 -11.45 19.46 5.42
C ALA A 82 -10.75 19.35 4.05
N ALA A 83 -9.75 18.47 3.96
CA ALA A 83 -9.03 18.19 2.72
C ALA A 83 -9.91 17.57 1.61
N TRP A 84 -11.08 17.03 1.95
CA TRP A 84 -12.05 16.43 1.01
C TRP A 84 -13.07 17.45 0.47
N ASN A 85 -13.22 18.61 1.14
CA ASN A 85 -14.25 19.61 0.86
C ASN A 85 -13.75 20.66 -0.13
N ARG A 86 -13.22 20.21 -1.25
CA ARG A 86 -12.70 21.04 -2.34
C ARG A 86 -12.54 20.18 -3.61
N ASP A 87 -12.33 20.85 -4.75
CA ASP A 87 -11.94 20.17 -5.97
C ASP A 87 -10.69 19.30 -5.76
N GLN A 88 -10.67 18.16 -6.41
CA GLN A 88 -9.58 17.19 -6.33
C GLN A 88 -8.93 16.99 -7.69
N THR A 89 -7.68 16.56 -7.67
CA THR A 89 -7.01 15.87 -8.78
C THR A 89 -6.74 14.44 -8.36
N LEU A 90 -6.30 13.57 -9.27
CA LEU A 90 -5.89 12.22 -8.91
C LEU A 90 -4.81 12.23 -7.83
N ASP A 91 -3.81 13.14 -7.97
CA ASP A 91 -2.73 13.30 -6.99
C ASP A 91 -3.27 13.67 -5.60
N SER A 92 -4.08 14.72 -5.50
CA SER A 92 -4.63 15.14 -4.20
C SER A 92 -5.57 14.10 -3.60
N ALA A 93 -6.37 13.42 -4.42
CA ALA A 93 -7.29 12.38 -3.97
C ALA A 93 -6.57 11.13 -3.42
N ILE A 94 -5.43 10.73 -4.02
CA ILE A 94 -4.57 9.67 -3.49
C ILE A 94 -3.96 10.11 -2.16
N LYS A 95 -3.32 11.28 -2.11
CA LYS A 95 -2.64 11.81 -0.91
C LYS A 95 -3.60 11.99 0.26
N THR A 96 -4.72 12.66 0.04
CA THR A 96 -5.72 12.89 1.09
C THR A 96 -6.68 11.71 1.29
N SER A 97 -6.52 10.66 0.52
CA SER A 97 -7.37 9.46 0.61
C SER A 97 -8.87 9.76 0.39
N ALA A 98 -9.21 10.70 -0.53
CA ALA A 98 -10.57 11.18 -0.76
C ALA A 98 -11.48 10.06 -1.27
N VAL A 99 -12.25 9.42 -0.38
CA VAL A 99 -13.09 8.25 -0.67
C VAL A 99 -14.11 8.57 -1.76
N TRP A 100 -14.78 9.71 -1.65
CA TRP A 100 -15.84 10.11 -2.58
C TRP A 100 -15.38 10.20 -4.05
N VAL A 101 -14.12 10.59 -4.29
CA VAL A 101 -13.53 10.62 -5.64
C VAL A 101 -13.43 9.21 -6.22
N PHE A 102 -12.92 8.29 -5.42
CA PHE A 102 -12.77 6.90 -5.84
C PHE A 102 -14.12 6.18 -5.98
N GLN A 103 -15.13 6.58 -5.22
CA GLN A 103 -16.51 6.11 -5.43
C GLN A 103 -17.07 6.56 -6.78
N GLN A 104 -16.79 7.80 -7.20
CA GLN A 104 -17.13 8.27 -8.56
C GLN A 104 -16.40 7.47 -9.65
N PHE A 105 -15.11 7.19 -9.46
CA PHE A 105 -14.35 6.34 -10.39
C PHE A 105 -14.97 4.95 -10.50
N ALA A 106 -15.26 4.31 -9.37
CA ALA A 106 -15.86 2.98 -9.33
C ALA A 106 -17.21 2.92 -10.07
N ALA A 107 -18.06 3.92 -9.85
CA ALA A 107 -19.35 4.04 -10.55
C ALA A 107 -19.16 4.19 -12.08
N ALA A 108 -18.15 4.97 -12.50
CA ALA A 108 -17.87 5.20 -13.92
C ALA A 108 -17.18 4.00 -14.60
N ILE A 109 -16.30 3.28 -13.90
CA ILE A 109 -15.62 2.07 -14.38
C ILE A 109 -16.64 0.93 -14.51
N GLY A 110 -17.46 0.76 -13.49
CA GLY A 110 -18.47 -0.29 -13.40
C GLY A 110 -17.90 -1.66 -13.03
N ARG A 111 -18.77 -2.49 -12.46
CA ARG A 111 -18.43 -3.80 -11.86
C ARG A 111 -17.65 -4.72 -12.78
N ALA A 112 -18.05 -4.84 -14.03
CA ALA A 112 -17.44 -5.81 -14.95
C ALA A 112 -15.95 -5.50 -15.19
N ARG A 113 -15.61 -4.24 -15.44
CA ARG A 113 -14.23 -3.79 -15.67
C ARG A 113 -13.40 -3.85 -14.38
N GLU A 114 -13.98 -3.46 -13.24
CA GLU A 114 -13.28 -3.62 -11.94
C GLU A 114 -12.86 -5.07 -11.70
N LEU A 115 -13.77 -6.03 -11.89
CA LEU A 115 -13.47 -7.47 -11.74
C LEU A 115 -12.44 -7.98 -12.76
N GLU A 116 -12.48 -7.49 -14.00
CA GLU A 116 -11.50 -7.83 -15.02
C GLU A 116 -10.09 -7.42 -14.58
N TYR A 117 -9.92 -6.17 -14.16
CA TYR A 117 -8.61 -5.67 -13.71
C TYR A 117 -8.15 -6.28 -12.40
N LEU A 118 -9.03 -6.50 -11.43
CA LEU A 118 -8.67 -7.21 -10.19
C LEU A 118 -8.07 -8.59 -10.47
N ARG A 119 -8.67 -9.34 -11.41
CA ARG A 119 -8.15 -10.64 -11.85
C ARG A 119 -6.82 -10.51 -12.60
N ALA A 120 -6.72 -9.58 -13.53
CA ALA A 120 -5.51 -9.33 -14.30
C ALA A 120 -4.33 -8.86 -13.42
N PHE A 121 -4.62 -8.12 -12.35
CA PHE A 121 -3.64 -7.69 -11.35
C PHE A 121 -3.31 -8.78 -10.33
N HIS A 122 -4.09 -9.87 -10.26
CA HIS A 122 -4.03 -10.87 -9.18
C HIS A 122 -4.19 -10.20 -7.79
N TYR A 123 -5.11 -9.23 -7.67
CA TYR A 123 -5.25 -8.42 -6.47
C TYR A 123 -6.20 -9.06 -5.46
N GLY A 124 -5.62 -9.66 -4.42
CA GLY A 124 -6.35 -10.28 -3.32
C GLY A 124 -7.34 -11.36 -3.77
N SER A 125 -8.57 -11.32 -3.23
CA SER A 125 -9.64 -12.25 -3.62
C SER A 125 -10.11 -12.08 -5.07
N ALA A 126 -9.79 -10.97 -5.70
CA ALA A 126 -10.15 -10.63 -7.09
C ALA A 126 -11.66 -10.78 -7.38
N THR A 127 -12.49 -10.64 -6.35
CA THR A 127 -13.94 -10.73 -6.44
C THR A 127 -14.63 -9.82 -5.43
N PHE A 128 -15.83 -9.38 -5.76
CA PHE A 128 -16.78 -8.71 -4.87
C PHE A 128 -18.21 -8.88 -5.40
N GLU A 129 -19.20 -8.88 -4.51
CA GLU A 129 -20.60 -9.12 -4.88
C GLU A 129 -21.51 -7.94 -4.57
N ARG A 130 -21.13 -7.11 -3.61
CA ARG A 130 -21.93 -5.99 -3.12
C ARG A 130 -21.79 -4.74 -3.99
N ASP A 131 -21.93 -3.58 -3.40
CA ASP A 131 -21.88 -2.28 -4.07
C ASP A 131 -20.49 -1.96 -4.64
N VAL A 132 -20.45 -1.63 -5.94
CA VAL A 132 -19.24 -1.26 -6.66
C VAL A 132 -18.55 -0.02 -6.08
N THR A 133 -19.27 0.83 -5.36
CA THR A 133 -18.71 2.06 -4.78
C THR A 133 -18.13 1.88 -3.37
N SER A 134 -18.21 0.67 -2.80
CA SER A 134 -17.78 0.42 -1.40
C SER A 134 -17.09 -0.92 -1.15
N PHE A 135 -16.97 -1.79 -2.13
CA PHE A 135 -16.47 -3.18 -1.96
C PHE A 135 -15.09 -3.29 -1.29
N TRP A 136 -14.23 -2.28 -1.43
CA TRP A 136 -12.91 -2.25 -0.78
C TRP A 136 -12.94 -1.72 0.66
N LEU A 137 -14.11 -1.25 1.14
CA LEU A 137 -14.32 -0.65 2.46
C LEU A 137 -15.15 -1.55 3.38
N ASN A 138 -15.92 -2.47 2.83
CA ASN A 138 -16.90 -3.28 3.55
C ASN A 138 -16.49 -4.75 3.75
N GLY A 139 -15.25 -5.11 3.35
CA GLY A 139 -14.71 -6.47 3.49
C GLY A 139 -15.12 -7.45 2.39
N ASP A 140 -15.82 -6.99 1.34
CA ASP A 140 -16.20 -7.83 0.21
C ASP A 140 -14.96 -8.20 -0.65
N LEU A 141 -14.09 -7.24 -0.91
CA LEU A 141 -12.74 -7.48 -1.41
C LEU A 141 -11.77 -7.65 -0.24
N GLN A 142 -10.95 -8.69 -0.27
CA GLN A 142 -9.97 -8.99 0.76
C GLN A 142 -8.58 -9.26 0.17
N ILE A 143 -7.53 -8.90 0.93
CA ILE A 143 -6.14 -9.08 0.53
C ILE A 143 -5.25 -9.40 1.74
N THR A 144 -4.18 -10.16 1.52
CA THR A 144 -3.12 -10.41 2.50
C THR A 144 -1.95 -9.42 2.29
N PRO A 145 -1.09 -9.17 3.30
CA PRO A 145 0.16 -8.45 3.10
C PRO A 145 1.09 -9.05 2.03
N LEU A 146 1.11 -10.38 1.90
CA LEU A 146 1.89 -11.08 0.87
C LEU A 146 1.35 -10.76 -0.54
N GLU A 147 0.03 -10.84 -0.74
CA GLU A 147 -0.60 -10.50 -2.02
C GLU A 147 -0.43 -9.01 -2.37
N GLU A 148 -0.48 -8.12 -1.36
CA GLU A 148 -0.23 -6.68 -1.56
C GLU A 148 1.20 -6.43 -2.05
N VAL A 149 2.22 -7.06 -1.44
CA VAL A 149 3.61 -6.97 -1.89
C VAL A 149 3.79 -7.57 -3.29
N ALA A 150 3.16 -8.70 -3.59
CA ALA A 150 3.21 -9.31 -4.92
C ALA A 150 2.64 -8.36 -6.00
N PHE A 151 1.51 -7.71 -5.73
CA PHE A 151 0.93 -6.68 -6.61
C PHE A 151 1.86 -5.48 -6.77
N LEU A 152 2.38 -4.93 -5.66
CA LEU A 152 3.29 -3.78 -5.69
C LEU A 152 4.58 -4.09 -6.45
N ARG A 153 5.13 -5.29 -6.28
CA ARG A 153 6.31 -5.75 -7.02
C ARG A 153 6.06 -5.70 -8.53
N ARG A 154 4.93 -6.23 -9.01
CA ARG A 154 4.53 -6.16 -10.42
C ARG A 154 4.34 -4.72 -10.89
N MET A 155 3.68 -3.87 -10.09
CA MET A 155 3.49 -2.46 -10.43
C MET A 155 4.84 -1.72 -10.56
N PHE A 156 5.72 -1.85 -9.58
CA PHE A 156 7.02 -1.16 -9.58
C PHE A 156 7.97 -1.69 -10.65
N SER A 157 7.83 -2.95 -11.06
CA SER A 157 8.56 -3.57 -12.18
C SER A 157 7.92 -3.34 -13.55
N TYR A 158 6.80 -2.57 -13.62
CA TYR A 158 6.02 -2.34 -14.85
C TYR A 158 5.49 -3.64 -15.51
N ASP A 159 5.17 -4.65 -14.70
CA ASP A 159 4.63 -5.95 -15.11
C ASP A 159 3.13 -6.05 -14.80
N LEU A 160 2.38 -4.99 -15.08
CA LEU A 160 0.92 -4.97 -15.04
C LEU A 160 0.37 -4.67 -16.44
N PRO A 161 -0.82 -5.18 -16.81
CA PRO A 161 -1.44 -4.96 -18.12
C PRO A 161 -2.09 -3.56 -18.22
N VAL A 162 -1.29 -2.53 -17.98
CA VAL A 162 -1.65 -1.12 -18.10
C VAL A 162 -0.49 -0.33 -18.69
N ASP A 163 -0.78 0.83 -19.25
CA ASP A 163 0.24 1.70 -19.84
C ASP A 163 1.26 2.14 -18.77
N ARG A 164 2.56 2.09 -19.11
CA ARG A 164 3.66 2.50 -18.21
C ARG A 164 3.47 3.92 -17.68
N ALA A 165 2.99 4.83 -18.54
CA ALA A 165 2.71 6.22 -18.15
C ALA A 165 1.66 6.33 -17.02
N HIS A 166 0.70 5.39 -16.96
CA HIS A 166 -0.26 5.34 -15.86
C HIS A 166 0.39 4.90 -14.56
N ILE A 167 1.30 3.92 -14.61
CA ILE A 167 2.10 3.49 -13.46
C ILE A 167 2.94 4.67 -12.94
N ASP A 168 3.62 5.40 -13.84
CA ASP A 168 4.42 6.58 -13.47
C ASP A 168 3.56 7.66 -12.81
N THR A 169 2.36 7.90 -13.33
CA THR A 169 1.39 8.85 -12.75
C THR A 169 1.00 8.44 -11.33
N VAL A 170 0.70 7.18 -11.10
CA VAL A 170 0.35 6.67 -9.76
C VAL A 170 1.56 6.69 -8.83
N LYS A 171 2.74 6.28 -9.29
CA LYS A 171 4.00 6.37 -8.51
C LYS A 171 4.30 7.81 -8.10
N ALA A 172 4.07 8.79 -8.98
CA ALA A 172 4.24 10.21 -8.65
C ALA A 172 3.25 10.67 -7.56
N ALA A 173 1.97 10.28 -7.68
CA ALA A 173 0.94 10.61 -6.70
C ALA A 173 1.17 9.96 -5.32
N LEU A 174 1.86 8.81 -5.26
CA LEU A 174 2.24 8.12 -4.02
C LEU A 174 3.46 8.74 -3.33
N ALA A 175 4.24 9.59 -4.03
CA ALA A 175 5.45 10.18 -3.46
C ALA A 175 5.11 11.11 -2.29
N MET A 176 5.77 10.89 -1.16
CA MET A 176 5.57 11.65 0.07
C MET A 176 6.72 12.64 0.30
N PRO A 177 6.48 13.77 0.97
CA PRO A 177 7.55 14.63 1.44
C PRO A 177 8.49 13.84 2.36
N ARG A 178 9.77 14.15 2.31
CA ARG A 178 10.77 13.45 3.12
C ARG A 178 10.41 13.46 4.60
N GLY A 179 10.44 12.31 5.22
CA GLY A 179 10.15 12.12 6.65
C GLY A 179 8.70 12.34 7.03
N LYS A 180 7.78 12.36 6.06
CA LYS A 180 6.35 12.59 6.30
C LYS A 180 5.49 11.58 5.55
N ILE A 181 4.28 11.38 6.06
CA ILE A 181 3.15 10.73 5.37
C ILE A 181 1.99 11.72 5.36
N VAL A 182 1.32 11.84 4.23
CA VAL A 182 0.10 12.66 4.07
C VAL A 182 -1.10 11.73 3.93
N ASN A 183 -2.18 12.02 4.67
CA ASN A 183 -3.46 11.34 4.55
C ASN A 183 -4.63 12.33 4.82
N ALA A 184 -5.85 11.81 4.95
CA ALA A 184 -7.03 12.66 5.21
C ALA A 184 -6.94 13.43 6.53
N ALA A 185 -6.31 12.86 7.56
CA ALA A 185 -6.16 13.48 8.87
C ALA A 185 -5.02 14.53 8.93
N GLY A 186 -4.22 14.64 7.86
CA GLY A 186 -3.13 15.63 7.77
C GLY A 186 -1.77 15.01 7.49
N VAL A 187 -0.74 15.68 8.01
CA VAL A 187 0.68 15.31 7.82
C VAL A 187 1.20 14.68 9.10
N HIS A 188 1.81 13.50 8.97
CA HIS A 188 2.36 12.71 10.07
C HIS A 188 3.85 12.48 9.88
N ASP A 189 4.61 12.34 10.97
CA ASP A 189 6.02 12.01 10.93
C ASP A 189 6.25 10.57 10.47
N PHE A 190 7.23 10.39 9.58
CA PHE A 190 7.68 9.09 9.09
C PHE A 190 9.20 9.11 8.85
N ALA A 191 9.95 9.29 9.95
CA ALA A 191 11.39 9.49 9.90
C ALA A 191 12.14 8.16 9.70
N LEU A 192 12.26 7.71 8.46
CA LEU A 192 13.09 6.56 8.10
C LEU A 192 14.58 6.86 8.36
N ARG A 193 15.28 5.92 8.99
CA ARG A 193 16.74 5.93 9.17
C ARG A 193 17.47 5.36 7.96
N TRP A 194 17.01 5.76 6.79
CA TRP A 194 17.50 5.36 5.49
C TRP A 194 18.30 6.52 4.86
N PRO A 195 19.07 6.27 3.78
CA PRO A 195 19.84 7.31 3.10
C PRO A 195 19.00 8.55 2.77
N ALA A 196 19.69 9.68 2.66
CA ALA A 196 19.04 10.98 2.48
C ALA A 196 18.27 11.12 1.15
N ASP A 197 18.65 10.34 0.13
CA ASP A 197 18.03 10.27 -1.18
C ASP A 197 16.79 9.36 -1.23
N THR A 198 16.43 8.75 -0.10
CA THR A 198 15.27 7.82 -0.07
C THR A 198 13.98 8.54 -0.37
N ILE A 199 13.27 8.05 -1.40
CA ILE A 199 11.92 8.48 -1.77
C ILE A 199 10.94 7.41 -1.28
N ALA A 200 10.00 7.82 -0.42
CA ALA A 200 8.89 6.98 0.01
C ALA A 200 7.67 7.24 -0.87
N ARG A 201 7.14 6.19 -1.51
CA ARG A 201 5.92 6.19 -2.33
C ARG A 201 4.90 5.29 -1.66
N VAL A 202 4.07 5.86 -0.80
CA VAL A 202 3.27 5.06 0.12
C VAL A 202 1.81 5.48 0.18
N LYS A 203 0.96 4.54 0.61
CA LYS A 203 -0.47 4.74 0.84
C LYS A 203 -0.90 4.13 2.16
N THR A 204 -1.63 4.92 2.95
CA THR A 204 -2.31 4.46 4.16
C THR A 204 -3.65 3.83 3.84
N GLY A 205 -4.07 2.87 4.66
CA GLY A 205 -5.41 2.30 4.64
C GLY A 205 -5.94 2.07 6.06
N ASN A 206 -7.17 2.48 6.32
CA ASN A 206 -7.83 2.25 7.60
C ASN A 206 -9.27 1.84 7.36
N GLY A 207 -9.73 0.87 8.13
CA GLY A 207 -11.10 0.38 8.05
C GLY A 207 -11.48 -0.50 9.23
N THR A 208 -12.75 -0.88 9.26
CA THR A 208 -13.27 -1.84 10.26
C THR A 208 -14.17 -2.83 9.52
N VAL A 209 -13.97 -4.11 9.79
CA VAL A 209 -14.81 -5.19 9.27
C VAL A 209 -14.99 -6.24 10.37
N ASP A 210 -16.22 -6.70 10.56
CA ASP A 210 -16.58 -7.72 11.56
C ASP A 210 -16.07 -7.41 12.98
N GLY A 211 -16.09 -6.12 13.36
CA GLY A 211 -15.59 -5.64 14.64
C GLY A 211 -14.05 -5.53 14.76
N GLU A 212 -13.30 -5.98 13.77
CA GLU A 212 -11.85 -5.78 13.72
C GLU A 212 -11.47 -4.47 13.01
N ARG A 213 -10.65 -3.66 13.66
CA ARG A 213 -9.99 -2.51 13.03
C ARG A 213 -8.71 -2.94 12.34
N VAL A 214 -8.47 -2.35 11.18
CA VAL A 214 -7.28 -2.60 10.36
C VAL A 214 -6.62 -1.27 10.02
N SER A 215 -5.30 -1.21 10.16
CA SER A 215 -4.47 -0.08 9.76
C SER A 215 -3.32 -0.58 8.88
N TRP A 216 -3.16 0.03 7.71
CA TRP A 216 -2.16 -0.31 6.71
C TRP A 216 -1.22 0.85 6.40
N LEU A 217 0.03 0.52 6.06
CA LEU A 217 0.90 1.33 5.22
C LEU A 217 1.54 0.42 4.18
N VAL A 218 1.37 0.75 2.90
CA VAL A 218 1.91 -0.06 1.79
C VAL A 218 2.58 0.83 0.75
N GLY A 219 3.50 0.29 -0.03
CA GLY A 219 4.12 1.04 -1.12
C GLY A 219 5.55 0.62 -1.42
N GLY A 220 6.35 1.56 -1.90
CA GLY A 220 7.74 1.34 -2.25
C GLY A 220 8.69 2.39 -1.67
N LEU A 221 9.95 2.00 -1.57
CA LEU A 221 11.08 2.87 -1.21
C LEU A 221 12.11 2.82 -2.36
N GLU A 222 12.62 3.97 -2.75
CA GLU A 222 13.67 4.11 -3.76
C GLU A 222 14.87 4.80 -3.13
N THR A 223 16.07 4.21 -3.19
CA THR A 223 17.31 4.78 -2.64
C THR A 223 18.52 4.18 -3.33
N GLY A 224 19.53 4.97 -3.65
CA GLY A 224 20.78 4.51 -4.26
C GLY A 224 20.56 3.68 -5.53
N GLY A 225 19.54 3.98 -6.33
CA GLY A 225 19.18 3.23 -7.55
C GLY A 225 18.50 1.87 -7.29
N ARG A 226 18.27 1.52 -6.04
CA ARG A 226 17.54 0.30 -5.65
C ARG A 226 16.09 0.62 -5.34
N GLN A 227 15.20 -0.33 -5.61
CA GLN A 227 13.78 -0.23 -5.31
C GLN A 227 13.34 -1.39 -4.44
N TYR A 228 12.51 -1.06 -3.47
CA TYR A 228 11.93 -2.00 -2.51
C TYR A 228 10.43 -1.77 -2.45
N VAL A 229 9.68 -2.81 -2.14
CA VAL A 229 8.25 -2.75 -1.86
C VAL A 229 7.96 -3.34 -0.49
N PHE A 230 6.89 -2.87 0.13
CA PHE A 230 6.48 -3.38 1.43
C PHE A 230 4.98 -3.25 1.66
N ALA A 231 4.45 -4.10 2.52
CA ALA A 231 3.14 -3.98 3.12
C ALA A 231 3.26 -4.16 4.63
N SER A 232 2.79 -3.19 5.38
CA SER A 232 2.67 -3.22 6.84
C SER A 232 1.21 -3.18 7.21
N ARG A 233 0.76 -4.11 8.04
CA ARG A 233 -0.60 -4.20 8.54
C ARG A 233 -0.63 -4.47 10.04
N ALA A 234 -1.38 -3.64 10.76
CA ALA A 234 -1.81 -3.91 12.13
C ALA A 234 -3.32 -4.09 12.16
N ARG A 235 -3.82 -5.05 12.93
CA ARG A 235 -5.25 -5.29 13.16
C ARG A 235 -5.54 -5.62 14.62
N SER A 236 -6.73 -5.30 15.08
CA SER A 236 -7.17 -5.58 16.44
C SER A 236 -8.70 -5.64 16.53
N ALA A 237 -9.21 -6.58 17.29
CA ALA A 237 -10.62 -6.62 17.67
C ALA A 237 -10.99 -5.53 18.69
N THR A 238 -10.01 -4.85 19.30
CA THR A 238 -10.28 -3.74 20.20
C THR A 238 -10.48 -2.44 19.43
N PRO A 239 -11.44 -1.59 19.82
CA PRO A 239 -11.69 -0.31 19.14
C PRO A 239 -10.55 0.71 19.27
N THR A 240 -9.49 0.39 20.02
CA THR A 240 -8.37 1.29 20.36
C THR A 240 -7.23 1.28 19.36
N LEU A 241 -7.26 0.45 18.29
CA LEU A 241 -6.20 0.46 17.29
C LEU A 241 -6.09 1.86 16.65
N ALA A 242 -4.93 2.48 16.78
CA ALA A 242 -4.67 3.79 16.19
C ALA A 242 -4.71 3.73 14.65
N THR A 243 -5.18 4.79 14.02
CA THR A 243 -5.17 4.92 12.55
C THR A 243 -3.75 5.01 11.97
N THR A 244 -2.75 5.28 12.81
CA THR A 244 -1.32 5.29 12.46
C THR A 244 -0.64 3.94 12.66
N ALA A 245 -1.29 2.95 13.28
CA ALA A 245 -0.65 1.70 13.72
C ALA A 245 0.11 0.98 12.59
N GLY A 246 -0.44 0.92 11.36
CA GLY A 246 0.25 0.36 10.21
C GLY A 246 1.49 1.15 9.81
N ALA A 247 1.46 2.47 9.93
CA ALA A 247 2.60 3.34 9.63
C ALA A 247 3.68 3.25 10.73
N ASP A 248 3.28 3.21 11.99
CA ASP A 248 4.19 3.07 13.14
C ASP A 248 4.92 1.72 13.11
N LEU A 249 4.18 0.66 12.78
CA LEU A 249 4.74 -0.68 12.55
C LEU A 249 5.73 -0.68 11.38
N ALA A 250 5.36 -0.08 10.24
CA ALA A 250 6.25 0.04 9.09
C ALA A 250 7.53 0.78 9.46
N LEU A 251 7.42 1.93 10.14
CA LEU A 251 8.57 2.73 10.53
C LEU A 251 9.53 1.94 11.44
N ARG A 252 8.98 1.23 12.43
CA ARG A 252 9.77 0.39 13.35
C ARG A 252 10.52 -0.70 12.60
N MET A 253 9.83 -1.46 11.72
CA MET A 253 10.40 -2.60 11.03
C MET A 253 11.36 -2.19 9.90
N LEU A 254 11.01 -1.21 9.08
CA LEU A 254 11.87 -0.72 8.01
C LEU A 254 13.17 -0.10 8.54
N ASN A 255 13.13 0.57 9.70
CA ASN A 255 14.34 1.07 10.37
C ASN A 255 15.22 -0.04 10.95
N ALA A 256 14.64 -1.19 11.30
CA ALA A 256 15.40 -2.35 11.76
C ALA A 256 15.99 -3.16 10.59
N ILE A 257 15.27 -3.28 9.48
CA ILE A 257 15.73 -3.98 8.28
C ILE A 257 16.83 -3.18 7.59
N GLY A 258 16.65 -1.87 7.39
CA GLY A 258 17.56 -1.00 6.66
C GLY A 258 17.62 -1.28 5.16
N PRO A 259 18.39 -0.48 4.38
CA PRO A 259 18.48 -0.60 2.93
C PRO A 259 19.44 -1.71 2.46
N ALA A 260 20.11 -2.40 3.38
CA ALA A 260 21.11 -3.46 3.08
C ALA A 260 20.50 -4.87 3.09
N ALA A 261 19.19 -5.00 3.24
CA ALA A 261 18.51 -6.29 3.13
C ALA A 261 18.71 -6.89 1.72
N PRO A 262 18.86 -8.21 1.62
CA PRO A 262 19.36 -8.93 0.43
C PRO A 262 18.54 -8.70 -0.82
#